data_2229765b1f211f95423e06e6db8e2069
#
_entry.id   2229765b1f211f95423e06e6db8e2069
#
_cell.length_a   1.000
_cell.length_b   1.000
_cell.length_c   1.000
_cell.angle_alpha   90.00
_cell.angle_beta   90.00
_cell.angle_gamma   90.00
#
_symmetry.space_group_name_H-M   'P 1'
#
loop_
_entity.id
_entity.type
_entity.pdbx_description
1 polymer ?
#
loop_
_entity_poly.entity_id
_entity_poly.type
_entity_poly.pdbx_seq_one_letter_code
_entity_poly.pdbx_strand_id
1 'polypeptide(L)'
;MSSDLSSQKMEQPATLATSIYARLKADILTTRLAPGRKLQSRFLMEHYNVGQTPLREALNRLTTEEFVVGMEQRGFYVKPVSKDELQELTKTRRWVEGLALRESMQNATQAWEESLLVTHHRLDRTPRSLDPEKFEDNPDWEKAHRAFHATLIGLCGSRPLLGFCEQLADRLYRYRMMSIAKAYPARKIGTEHAQILQAVLDRKTDDAVALLQQHYQRTADVIYSDLETVLD
;
A
#
# COMPACT_ATOMS: atom_id res chain seq x y z
N MET A 1 -22.17 38.47 21.45
CA MET A 1 -21.45 37.42 22.27
C MET A 1 -21.87 36.08 21.71
N SER A 2 -21.15 35.58 20.74
CA SER A 2 -21.39 34.26 20.13
C SER A 2 -20.17 33.41 20.43
N SER A 3 -20.39 32.40 21.24
CA SER A 3 -19.39 31.48 21.73
C SER A 3 -19.00 30.48 20.59
N ASP A 4 -17.79 30.62 20.16
CA ASP A 4 -17.08 29.71 19.25
C ASP A 4 -16.82 28.40 19.99
N LEU A 5 -17.61 27.38 19.70
CA LEU A 5 -17.36 25.99 20.11
C LEU A 5 -16.55 25.28 19.02
N SER A 6 -15.26 25.56 18.99
CA SER A 6 -14.30 24.77 18.24
C SER A 6 -14.23 23.38 18.87
N SER A 7 -14.91 22.40 18.23
CA SER A 7 -14.82 20.98 18.54
C SER A 7 -13.42 20.48 18.26
N GLN A 8 -12.54 20.54 19.25
CA GLN A 8 -11.32 19.74 19.27
C GLN A 8 -11.73 18.26 19.30
N LYS A 9 -11.58 17.61 18.15
CA LYS A 9 -11.69 16.15 18.03
C LYS A 9 -10.54 15.56 18.84
N MET A 10 -10.82 15.21 20.10
CA MET A 10 -9.87 14.48 20.94
C MET A 10 -9.53 13.16 20.20
N GLU A 11 -8.30 13.02 19.72
CA GLU A 11 -7.77 11.73 19.30
C GLU A 11 -7.80 10.79 20.50
N GLN A 12 -8.73 9.84 20.47
CA GLN A 12 -8.77 8.80 21.50
C GLN A 12 -7.46 7.98 21.37
N PRO A 13 -6.77 7.68 22.48
CA PRO A 13 -5.57 6.87 22.45
C PRO A 13 -5.89 5.53 21.78
N ALA A 14 -5.04 5.13 20.83
CA ALA A 14 -5.22 3.86 20.11
C ALA A 14 -5.35 2.70 21.10
N THR A 15 -6.40 1.90 20.95
CA THR A 15 -6.58 0.74 21.83
C THR A 15 -5.40 -0.24 21.67
N LEU A 16 -5.16 -1.06 22.68
CA LEU A 16 -4.12 -2.10 22.60
C LEU A 16 -4.32 -3.00 21.37
N ALA A 17 -5.56 -3.36 21.05
CA ALA A 17 -5.90 -4.13 19.84
C ALA A 17 -5.52 -3.39 18.55
N THR A 18 -5.75 -2.07 18.48
CA THR A 18 -5.36 -1.25 17.31
C THR A 18 -3.84 -1.17 17.17
N SER A 19 -3.10 -1.01 18.27
CA SER A 19 -1.64 -1.00 18.25
C SER A 19 -1.07 -2.34 17.79
N ILE A 20 -1.61 -3.46 18.27
CA ILE A 20 -1.18 -4.80 17.87
C ILE A 20 -1.53 -5.09 16.42
N TYR A 21 -2.72 -4.72 15.98
CA TYR A 21 -3.12 -4.82 14.57
C TYR A 21 -2.10 -4.10 13.67
N ALA A 22 -1.72 -2.85 13.98
CA ALA A 22 -0.78 -2.10 13.18
C ALA A 22 0.61 -2.76 13.12
N ARG A 23 1.12 -3.27 14.26
CA ARG A 23 2.40 -3.98 14.32
C ARG A 23 2.38 -5.29 13.54
N LEU A 24 1.35 -6.13 13.74
CA LEU A 24 1.17 -7.37 13.00
C LEU A 24 1.07 -7.11 11.48
N LYS A 25 0.28 -6.11 11.09
CA LYS A 25 0.15 -5.70 9.68
C LYS A 25 1.50 -5.30 9.10
N ALA A 26 2.27 -4.47 9.79
CA ALA A 26 3.61 -4.06 9.36
C ALA A 26 4.55 -5.27 9.18
N ASP A 27 4.55 -6.22 10.12
CA ASP A 27 5.41 -7.41 10.05
C ASP A 27 5.00 -8.38 8.91
N ILE A 28 3.70 -8.45 8.59
CA ILE A 28 3.21 -9.20 7.42
C ILE A 28 3.60 -8.49 6.12
N LEU A 29 3.39 -7.17 6.04
CA LEU A 29 3.69 -6.37 4.86
C LEU A 29 5.19 -6.39 4.51
N THR A 30 6.06 -6.36 5.51
CA THR A 30 7.52 -6.42 5.35
C THR A 30 8.08 -7.85 5.31
N THR A 31 7.20 -8.86 5.25
CA THR A 31 7.54 -10.29 5.22
C THR A 31 8.31 -10.83 6.42
N ARG A 32 8.43 -10.07 7.52
CA ARG A 32 8.95 -10.59 8.80
C ARG A 32 8.11 -11.75 9.32
N LEU A 33 6.79 -11.66 9.12
CA LEU A 33 5.87 -12.78 9.21
C LEU A 33 5.61 -13.29 7.77
N ALA A 34 6.37 -14.30 7.34
CA ALA A 34 6.37 -14.79 5.98
C ALA A 34 5.00 -15.35 5.53
N PRO A 35 4.65 -15.29 4.24
CA PRO A 35 3.46 -15.93 3.68
C PRO A 35 3.39 -17.42 4.05
N GLY A 36 2.20 -17.91 4.41
CA GLY A 36 1.98 -19.29 4.85
C GLY A 36 2.41 -19.60 6.29
N ARG A 37 3.10 -18.68 6.98
CA ARG A 37 3.55 -18.89 8.36
C ARG A 37 2.37 -19.04 9.31
N LYS A 38 2.44 -20.07 10.18
CA LYS A 38 1.48 -20.25 11.28
C LYS A 38 1.67 -19.18 12.35
N LEU A 39 0.60 -18.49 12.70
CA LEU A 39 0.55 -17.43 13.70
C LEU A 39 0.21 -18.04 15.07
N GLN A 40 1.23 -18.61 15.75
CA GLN A 40 1.07 -19.26 17.05
C GLN A 40 0.77 -18.22 18.12
N SER A 41 -0.41 -18.30 18.75
CA SER A 41 -0.89 -17.30 19.71
C SER A 41 0.09 -17.11 20.88
N ARG A 42 0.66 -18.19 21.44
CA ARG A 42 1.64 -18.10 22.53
C ARG A 42 2.86 -17.27 22.13
N PHE A 43 3.47 -17.57 20.98
CA PHE A 43 4.61 -16.81 20.45
C PHE A 43 4.26 -15.33 20.25
N LEU A 44 3.09 -15.04 19.63
CA LEU A 44 2.67 -13.67 19.36
C LEU A 44 2.37 -12.89 20.64
N MET A 45 1.73 -13.51 21.64
CA MET A 45 1.49 -12.88 22.92
C MET A 45 2.80 -12.47 23.62
N GLU A 46 3.79 -13.36 23.62
CA GLU A 46 5.13 -13.10 24.18
C GLU A 46 5.86 -12.02 23.37
N HIS A 47 5.91 -12.15 22.02
CA HIS A 47 6.65 -11.25 21.14
C HIS A 47 6.10 -9.80 21.13
N TYR A 48 4.78 -9.64 21.16
CA TYR A 48 4.14 -8.33 21.16
C TYR A 48 3.78 -7.81 22.54
N ASN A 49 4.02 -8.59 23.59
CA ASN A 49 3.68 -8.29 24.97
C ASN A 49 2.18 -7.95 25.15
N VAL A 50 1.31 -8.88 24.76
CA VAL A 50 -0.15 -8.67 24.77
C VAL A 50 -0.91 -9.89 25.25
N GLY A 51 -2.13 -9.66 25.75
CA GLY A 51 -3.07 -10.72 26.12
C GLY A 51 -3.76 -11.33 24.89
N GLN A 52 -4.46 -12.44 25.14
CA GLN A 52 -5.15 -13.23 24.11
C GLN A 52 -6.28 -12.45 23.42
N THR A 53 -7.06 -11.67 24.16
CA THR A 53 -8.23 -10.95 23.62
C THR A 53 -7.83 -9.90 22.58
N PRO A 54 -6.92 -8.92 22.85
CA PRO A 54 -6.51 -7.94 21.85
C PRO A 54 -5.76 -8.58 20.67
N LEU A 55 -5.01 -9.66 20.89
CA LEU A 55 -4.38 -10.40 19.80
C LEU A 55 -5.41 -11.01 18.85
N ARG A 56 -6.44 -11.68 19.39
CA ARG A 56 -7.50 -12.32 18.58
C ARG A 56 -8.31 -11.29 17.81
N GLU A 57 -8.60 -10.13 18.40
CA GLU A 57 -9.26 -9.02 17.73
C GLU A 57 -8.42 -8.52 16.56
N ALA A 58 -7.12 -8.29 16.75
CA ALA A 58 -6.20 -7.88 15.69
C ALA A 58 -6.12 -8.92 14.56
N LEU A 59 -6.03 -10.21 14.88
CA LEU A 59 -6.00 -11.30 13.89
C LEU A 59 -7.31 -11.39 13.10
N ASN A 60 -8.46 -11.20 13.74
CA ASN A 60 -9.75 -11.19 13.05
C ASN A 60 -9.86 -10.00 12.08
N ARG A 61 -9.38 -8.80 12.44
CA ARG A 61 -9.31 -7.65 11.52
C ARG A 61 -8.43 -7.94 10.32
N LEU A 62 -7.25 -8.54 10.55
CA LEU A 62 -6.34 -8.95 9.46
C LEU A 62 -6.93 -10.05 8.57
N THR A 63 -7.83 -10.89 9.11
CA THR A 63 -8.56 -11.88 8.30
C THR A 63 -9.59 -11.21 7.40
N THR A 64 -10.31 -10.20 7.89
CA THR A 64 -11.24 -9.40 7.07
C THR A 64 -10.53 -8.63 5.96
N GLU A 65 -9.28 -8.20 6.20
CA GLU A 65 -8.44 -7.51 5.21
C GLU A 65 -7.65 -8.48 4.30
N GLU A 66 -7.86 -9.79 4.46
CA GLU A 66 -7.20 -10.85 3.68
C GLU A 66 -5.66 -10.92 3.80
N PHE A 67 -5.09 -10.48 4.92
CA PHE A 67 -3.69 -10.70 5.26
C PHE A 67 -3.45 -11.99 6.04
N VAL A 68 -4.49 -12.46 6.72
CA VAL A 68 -4.49 -13.66 7.55
C VAL A 68 -5.62 -14.58 7.12
N VAL A 69 -5.43 -15.88 7.18
CA VAL A 69 -6.47 -16.88 7.01
C VAL A 69 -6.65 -17.65 8.31
N GLY A 70 -7.90 -17.74 8.78
CA GLY A 70 -8.29 -18.60 9.87
C GLY A 70 -8.58 -20.01 9.34
N MET A 71 -7.93 -21.02 9.88
CA MET A 71 -8.24 -22.42 9.59
C MET A 71 -8.95 -23.02 10.79
N GLU A 72 -10.11 -23.63 10.56
CA GLU A 72 -10.90 -24.24 11.59
C GLU A 72 -10.08 -25.25 12.39
N GLN A 73 -10.09 -25.14 13.73
CA GLN A 73 -9.31 -25.95 14.67
C GLN A 73 -7.78 -25.90 14.53
N ARG A 74 -7.25 -25.22 13.50
CA ARG A 74 -5.79 -25.11 13.24
C ARG A 74 -5.20 -23.74 13.54
N GLY A 75 -6.08 -22.72 13.79
CA GLY A 75 -5.70 -21.36 14.14
C GLY A 75 -5.46 -20.47 12.92
N PHE A 76 -4.61 -19.46 13.07
CA PHE A 76 -4.37 -18.41 12.09
C PHE A 76 -3.05 -18.63 11.35
N TYR A 77 -3.03 -18.24 10.07
CA TYR A 77 -1.85 -18.27 9.21
C TYR A 77 -1.75 -16.97 8.42
N VAL A 78 -0.55 -16.51 8.13
CA VAL A 78 -0.35 -15.46 7.13
C VAL A 78 -0.86 -16.00 5.79
N LYS A 79 -1.72 -15.23 5.11
CA LYS A 79 -2.28 -15.67 3.82
C LYS A 79 -1.13 -15.98 2.84
N PRO A 80 -1.09 -17.16 2.20
CA PRO A 80 -0.13 -17.46 1.15
C PRO A 80 -0.20 -16.44 0.01
N VAL A 81 0.85 -16.32 -0.77
CA VAL A 81 0.88 -15.57 -2.03
C VAL A 81 0.70 -16.50 -3.20
N SER A 82 0.10 -16.02 -4.29
CA SER A 82 -0.03 -16.76 -5.53
C SER A 82 0.06 -15.84 -6.74
N LYS A 83 0.45 -16.40 -7.90
CA LYS A 83 0.49 -15.69 -9.17
C LYS A 83 -0.90 -15.22 -9.61
N ASP A 84 -1.91 -16.06 -9.43
CA ASP A 84 -3.29 -15.75 -9.80
C ASP A 84 -3.81 -14.57 -8.98
N GLU A 85 -3.61 -14.58 -7.65
CA GLU A 85 -4.00 -13.46 -6.81
C GLU A 85 -3.27 -12.17 -7.21
N LEU A 86 -1.98 -12.23 -7.53
CA LEU A 86 -1.23 -11.06 -8.00
C LEU A 86 -1.85 -10.47 -9.28
N GLN A 87 -2.22 -11.31 -10.24
CA GLN A 87 -2.85 -10.88 -11.48
C GLN A 87 -4.23 -10.25 -11.23
N GLU A 88 -5.06 -10.89 -10.42
CA GLU A 88 -6.40 -10.38 -10.07
C GLU A 88 -6.32 -9.04 -9.33
N LEU A 89 -5.45 -8.92 -8.33
CA LEU A 89 -5.23 -7.67 -7.59
C LEU A 89 -4.74 -6.55 -8.49
N THR A 90 -3.77 -6.85 -9.37
CA THR A 90 -3.21 -5.87 -10.31
C THR A 90 -4.27 -5.40 -11.30
N LYS A 91 -5.05 -6.31 -11.88
CA LYS A 91 -6.15 -6.02 -12.80
C LYS A 91 -7.19 -5.13 -12.12
N THR A 92 -7.61 -5.49 -10.91
CA THR A 92 -8.60 -4.73 -10.14
C THR A 92 -8.07 -3.33 -9.81
N ARG A 93 -6.83 -3.22 -9.34
CA ARG A 93 -6.20 -1.93 -9.01
C ARG A 93 -6.14 -1.00 -10.22
N ARG A 94 -5.74 -1.52 -11.38
CA ARG A 94 -5.71 -0.75 -12.63
C ARG A 94 -7.08 -0.18 -13.00
N TRP A 95 -8.14 -0.94 -12.83
CA TRP A 95 -9.50 -0.48 -13.09
C TRP A 95 -9.94 0.62 -12.14
N VAL A 96 -9.84 0.35 -10.82
CA VAL A 96 -10.40 1.25 -9.82
C VAL A 96 -9.58 2.52 -9.62
N GLU A 97 -8.23 2.43 -9.65
CA GLU A 97 -7.38 3.62 -9.55
C GLU A 97 -7.36 4.41 -10.87
N GLY A 98 -7.51 3.77 -12.03
CA GLY A 98 -7.70 4.46 -13.30
C GLY A 98 -9.00 5.28 -13.32
N LEU A 99 -10.12 4.71 -12.82
CA LEU A 99 -11.36 5.43 -12.62
C LEU A 99 -11.17 6.59 -11.63
N ALA A 100 -10.59 6.32 -10.46
CA ALA A 100 -10.39 7.31 -9.42
C ALA A 100 -9.50 8.48 -9.88
N LEU A 101 -8.45 8.22 -10.70
CA LEU A 101 -7.64 9.27 -11.30
C LEU A 101 -8.45 10.11 -12.28
N ARG A 102 -9.25 9.49 -13.15
CA ARG A 102 -10.12 10.19 -14.09
C ARG A 102 -11.07 11.15 -13.38
N GLU A 103 -11.76 10.67 -12.34
CA GLU A 103 -12.64 11.50 -11.52
C GLU A 103 -11.86 12.62 -10.80
N SER A 104 -10.66 12.33 -10.26
CA SER A 104 -9.84 13.34 -9.62
C SER A 104 -9.41 14.44 -10.59
N MET A 105 -9.08 14.10 -11.85
CA MET A 105 -8.74 15.09 -12.88
C MET A 105 -9.94 15.91 -13.33
N GLN A 106 -11.16 15.38 -13.32
CA GLN A 106 -12.38 16.15 -13.58
C GLN A 106 -12.65 17.16 -12.45
N ASN A 107 -12.35 16.80 -11.21
CA ASN A 107 -12.52 17.64 -10.03
C ASN A 107 -11.26 18.46 -9.68
N ALA A 108 -10.28 18.51 -10.56
CA ALA A 108 -8.97 19.09 -10.29
C ALA A 108 -9.06 20.57 -9.89
N THR A 109 -8.36 20.91 -8.80
CA THR A 109 -8.18 22.28 -8.28
C THR A 109 -6.71 22.65 -8.31
N GLN A 110 -6.40 23.96 -8.28
CA GLN A 110 -5.03 24.44 -8.17
C GLN A 110 -4.34 23.86 -6.92
N ALA A 111 -5.01 23.82 -5.77
CA ALA A 111 -4.46 23.25 -4.53
C ALA A 111 -4.12 21.76 -4.66
N TRP A 112 -4.88 21.01 -5.45
CA TRP A 112 -4.57 19.60 -5.73
C TRP A 112 -3.33 19.46 -6.62
N GLU A 113 -3.18 20.29 -7.65
CA GLU A 113 -1.97 20.30 -8.50
C GLU A 113 -0.72 20.68 -7.70
N GLU A 114 -0.82 21.71 -6.84
CA GLU A 114 0.27 22.08 -5.94
C GLU A 114 0.63 20.91 -4.99
N SER A 115 -0.36 20.21 -4.45
CA SER A 115 -0.15 19.02 -3.62
C SER A 115 0.53 17.88 -4.39
N LEU A 116 0.20 17.68 -5.66
CA LEU A 116 0.85 16.70 -6.53
C LEU A 116 2.32 17.05 -6.77
N LEU A 117 2.62 18.31 -7.06
CA LEU A 117 3.98 18.78 -7.23
C LEU A 117 4.81 18.56 -5.97
N VAL A 118 4.26 18.89 -4.80
CA VAL A 118 4.93 18.72 -3.51
C VAL A 118 5.18 17.24 -3.20
N THR A 119 4.16 16.39 -3.37
CA THR A 119 4.30 14.95 -3.06
C THR A 119 5.25 14.26 -4.04
N HIS A 120 5.22 14.61 -5.33
CA HIS A 120 6.17 14.11 -6.31
C HIS A 120 7.60 14.56 -6.01
N HIS A 121 7.81 15.85 -5.69
CA HIS A 121 9.13 16.37 -5.34
C HIS A 121 9.72 15.65 -4.12
N ARG A 122 8.92 15.38 -3.09
CA ARG A 122 9.36 14.60 -1.92
C ARG A 122 9.74 13.18 -2.31
N LEU A 123 8.94 12.53 -3.15
CA LEU A 123 9.23 11.19 -3.66
C LEU A 123 10.53 11.13 -4.45
N ASP A 124 10.73 12.08 -5.37
CA ASP A 124 11.92 12.15 -6.23
C ASP A 124 13.21 12.42 -5.44
N ARG A 125 13.11 13.21 -4.37
CA ARG A 125 14.25 13.53 -3.49
C ARG A 125 14.57 12.47 -2.45
N THR A 126 13.70 11.50 -2.23
CA THR A 126 13.91 10.43 -1.26
C THR A 126 14.55 9.23 -1.95
N PRO A 127 15.72 8.76 -1.53
CA PRO A 127 16.34 7.56 -2.11
C PRO A 127 15.41 6.34 -1.99
N ARG A 128 15.27 5.57 -3.06
CA ARG A 128 14.46 4.36 -3.07
C ARG A 128 15.01 3.25 -2.15
N SER A 129 16.30 3.25 -1.94
CA SER A 129 17.03 2.32 -1.08
C SER A 129 17.96 3.08 -0.17
N LEU A 130 18.17 2.59 1.05
CA LEU A 130 19.16 3.14 1.97
C LEU A 130 20.59 2.82 1.52
N ASP A 131 20.79 1.76 0.75
CA ASP A 131 22.07 1.40 0.15
C ASP A 131 21.97 1.57 -1.38
N PRO A 132 22.92 2.25 -2.04
CA PRO A 132 22.88 2.47 -3.48
C PRO A 132 23.25 1.25 -4.33
N GLU A 133 23.97 0.26 -3.78
CA GLU A 133 24.47 -0.90 -4.52
C GLU A 133 23.52 -2.10 -4.40
N LYS A 134 22.91 -2.27 -3.25
CA LYS A 134 21.93 -3.33 -2.98
C LYS A 134 20.64 -2.74 -2.44
N PHE A 135 19.52 -3.43 -2.67
CA PHE A 135 18.27 -2.98 -2.10
C PHE A 135 18.28 -3.13 -0.57
N GLU A 136 18.09 -2.00 0.11
CA GLU A 136 17.78 -1.91 1.53
C GLU A 136 16.56 -1.03 1.71
N ASP A 137 15.52 -1.58 2.36
CA ASP A 137 14.21 -0.93 2.48
C ASP A 137 14.32 0.47 3.10
N ASN A 138 13.70 1.44 2.42
CA ASN A 138 13.60 2.82 2.90
C ASN A 138 12.14 3.17 3.21
N PRO A 139 11.72 3.14 4.48
CA PRO A 139 10.36 3.47 4.88
C PRO A 139 9.91 4.89 4.50
N ASP A 140 10.85 5.86 4.44
CA ASP A 140 10.53 7.23 4.04
C ASP A 140 10.21 7.31 2.55
N TRP A 141 10.91 6.53 1.72
CA TRP A 141 10.56 6.41 0.31
C TRP A 141 9.17 5.81 0.12
N GLU A 142 8.88 4.73 0.82
CA GLU A 142 7.55 4.10 0.74
C GLU A 142 6.44 5.06 1.17
N LYS A 143 6.65 5.81 2.24
CA LYS A 143 5.71 6.83 2.71
C LYS A 143 5.49 7.92 1.65
N ALA A 144 6.56 8.44 1.04
CA ALA A 144 6.47 9.44 -0.03
C ALA A 144 5.79 8.88 -1.29
N HIS A 145 6.10 7.64 -1.67
CA HIS A 145 5.50 6.93 -2.79
C HIS A 145 3.99 6.74 -2.61
N ARG A 146 3.56 6.27 -1.45
CA ARG A 146 2.13 6.15 -1.11
C ARG A 146 1.43 7.50 -1.09
N ALA A 147 2.07 8.54 -0.56
CA ALA A 147 1.50 9.88 -0.53
C ALA A 147 1.27 10.43 -1.94
N PHE A 148 2.22 10.25 -2.87
CA PHE A 148 2.06 10.65 -4.27
C PHE A 148 0.87 9.95 -4.93
N HIS A 149 0.80 8.60 -4.84
CA HIS A 149 -0.31 7.85 -5.43
C HIS A 149 -1.67 8.17 -4.81
N ALA A 150 -1.74 8.35 -3.49
CA ALA A 150 -2.97 8.77 -2.82
C ALA A 150 -3.42 10.17 -3.26
N THR A 151 -2.46 11.10 -3.49
CA THR A 151 -2.78 12.44 -3.99
C THR A 151 -3.34 12.39 -5.41
N LEU A 152 -2.79 11.54 -6.31
CA LEU A 152 -3.29 11.38 -7.68
C LEU A 152 -4.79 11.10 -7.72
N ILE A 153 -5.29 10.24 -6.83
CA ILE A 153 -6.68 9.79 -6.82
C ILE A 153 -7.55 10.52 -5.78
N GLY A 154 -6.97 11.46 -5.02
CA GLY A 154 -7.58 12.02 -3.81
C GLY A 154 -8.86 12.86 -4.01
N LEU A 155 -9.08 13.37 -5.22
CA LEU A 155 -10.27 14.15 -5.57
C LEU A 155 -11.35 13.35 -6.30
N CYS A 156 -11.30 12.01 -6.28
CA CYS A 156 -12.29 11.18 -6.98
C CYS A 156 -13.72 11.27 -6.39
N GLY A 157 -13.94 11.98 -5.29
CA GLY A 157 -15.25 12.21 -4.70
C GLY A 157 -15.85 10.99 -3.97
N SER A 158 -15.14 9.88 -3.85
CA SER A 158 -15.64 8.64 -3.23
C SER A 158 -14.70 8.11 -2.15
N ARG A 159 -15.04 8.36 -0.87
CA ARG A 159 -14.30 7.78 0.26
C ARG A 159 -14.27 6.25 0.27
N PRO A 160 -15.37 5.54 -0.05
CA PRO A 160 -15.32 4.07 -0.16
C PRO A 160 -14.32 3.59 -1.22
N LEU A 161 -14.26 4.25 -2.38
CA LEU A 161 -13.32 3.91 -3.46
C LEU A 161 -11.87 4.13 -3.00
N LEU A 162 -11.57 5.25 -2.33
CA LEU A 162 -10.24 5.52 -1.78
C LEU A 162 -9.82 4.46 -0.76
N GLY A 163 -10.71 4.07 0.16
CA GLY A 163 -10.44 3.00 1.12
C GLY A 163 -10.17 1.65 0.45
N PHE A 164 -10.88 1.34 -0.63
CA PHE A 164 -10.65 0.12 -1.41
C PHE A 164 -9.30 0.17 -2.16
N CYS A 165 -8.95 1.31 -2.76
CA CYS A 165 -7.64 1.50 -3.39
C CYS A 165 -6.49 1.32 -2.39
N GLU A 166 -6.62 1.85 -1.17
CA GLU A 166 -5.64 1.67 -0.10
C GLU A 166 -5.46 0.19 0.28
N GLN A 167 -6.55 -0.56 0.44
CA GLN A 167 -6.49 -2.00 0.72
C GLN A 167 -5.80 -2.78 -0.40
N LEU A 168 -6.09 -2.47 -1.67
CA LEU A 168 -5.41 -3.10 -2.81
C LEU A 168 -3.91 -2.75 -2.83
N ALA A 169 -3.57 -1.49 -2.55
CA ALA A 169 -2.18 -1.05 -2.47
C ALA A 169 -1.40 -1.81 -1.38
N ASP A 170 -2.01 -2.00 -0.20
CA ASP A 170 -1.41 -2.77 0.90
C ASP A 170 -1.19 -4.24 0.52
N ARG A 171 -2.18 -4.89 -0.09
CA ARG A 171 -2.05 -6.28 -0.52
C ARG A 171 -0.93 -6.46 -1.55
N LEU A 172 -0.84 -5.56 -2.54
CA LEU A 172 0.21 -5.57 -3.55
C LEU A 172 1.59 -5.16 -3.01
N TYR A 173 1.63 -4.34 -1.95
CA TYR A 173 2.89 -3.98 -1.29
C TYR A 173 3.63 -5.20 -0.76
N ARG A 174 2.91 -6.16 -0.16
CA ARG A 174 3.49 -7.43 0.32
C ARG A 174 4.19 -8.20 -0.81
N TYR A 175 3.55 -8.29 -1.98
CA TYR A 175 4.16 -8.92 -3.16
C TYR A 175 5.41 -8.17 -3.61
N ARG A 176 5.34 -6.83 -3.62
CA ARG A 176 6.48 -6.00 -4.00
C ARG A 176 7.66 -6.18 -3.05
N MET A 177 7.46 -6.27 -1.75
CA MET A 177 8.53 -6.48 -0.78
C MET A 177 9.26 -7.80 -0.94
N MET A 178 8.61 -8.81 -1.52
CA MET A 178 9.25 -10.11 -1.79
C MET A 178 10.19 -10.09 -2.99
N SER A 179 9.96 -9.20 -3.98
CA SER A 179 10.70 -9.21 -5.26
C SER A 179 11.50 -7.94 -5.53
N ILE A 180 11.34 -6.89 -4.72
CA ILE A 180 11.92 -5.58 -4.99
C ILE A 180 13.46 -5.60 -5.03
N ALA A 181 14.09 -6.46 -4.23
CA ALA A 181 15.55 -6.58 -4.17
C ALA A 181 16.16 -7.01 -5.50
N LYS A 182 15.47 -7.88 -6.26
CA LYS A 182 15.93 -8.33 -7.58
C LYS A 182 15.70 -7.28 -8.68
N ALA A 183 14.61 -6.50 -8.56
CA ALA A 183 14.29 -5.43 -9.51
C ALA A 183 15.16 -4.19 -9.38
N TYR A 184 15.83 -4.03 -8.26
CA TYR A 184 16.73 -2.90 -7.97
C TYR A 184 18.15 -3.19 -8.49
N PRO A 185 18.86 -2.22 -9.08
CA PRO A 185 18.46 -0.83 -9.40
C PRO A 185 17.92 -0.63 -10.83
N ALA A 186 17.75 -1.68 -11.63
CA ALA A 186 17.53 -1.61 -13.07
C ALA A 186 16.30 -0.79 -13.51
N ARG A 187 15.21 -0.79 -12.72
CA ARG A 187 13.97 -0.10 -13.08
C ARG A 187 13.98 1.37 -12.69
N LYS A 188 13.88 2.26 -13.69
CA LYS A 188 13.81 3.72 -13.51
C LYS A 188 12.39 4.18 -13.15
N ILE A 189 11.92 3.81 -11.96
CA ILE A 189 10.54 4.08 -11.51
C ILE A 189 10.24 5.59 -11.37
N GLY A 190 11.24 6.42 -11.05
CA GLY A 190 11.09 7.87 -10.97
C GLY A 190 10.66 8.51 -12.29
N THR A 191 11.17 8.01 -13.42
CA THR A 191 10.76 8.48 -14.75
C THR A 191 9.28 8.19 -15.02
N GLU A 192 8.78 7.04 -14.57
CA GLU A 192 7.36 6.67 -14.72
C GLU A 192 6.46 7.63 -13.92
N HIS A 193 6.82 7.94 -12.67
CA HIS A 193 6.08 8.91 -11.83
C HIS A 193 6.08 10.31 -12.43
N ALA A 194 7.23 10.78 -12.96
CA ALA A 194 7.33 12.07 -13.63
C ALA A 194 6.44 12.15 -14.87
N GLN A 195 6.37 11.06 -15.68
CA GLN A 195 5.49 11.00 -16.85
C GLN A 195 4.01 11.06 -16.48
N ILE A 196 3.60 10.35 -15.40
CA ILE A 196 2.22 10.40 -14.89
C ILE A 196 1.89 11.84 -14.44
N LEU A 197 2.76 12.45 -13.62
CA LEU A 197 2.56 13.83 -13.17
C LEU A 197 2.44 14.80 -14.34
N GLN A 198 3.34 14.72 -15.33
CA GLN A 198 3.30 15.60 -16.49
C GLN A 198 2.00 15.48 -17.28
N ALA A 199 1.51 14.25 -17.51
CA ALA A 199 0.25 14.03 -18.20
C ALA A 199 -0.96 14.60 -17.42
N VAL A 200 -0.91 14.54 -16.07
CA VAL A 200 -1.93 15.15 -15.20
C VAL A 200 -1.90 16.67 -15.33
N LEU A 201 -0.73 17.29 -15.24
CA LEU A 201 -0.56 18.75 -15.35
C LEU A 201 -0.95 19.27 -16.75
N ASP A 202 -0.66 18.50 -17.79
CA ASP A 202 -1.06 18.78 -19.18
C ASP A 202 -2.56 18.56 -19.45
N ARG A 203 -3.34 18.12 -18.44
CA ARG A 203 -4.77 17.78 -18.56
C ARG A 203 -5.07 16.65 -19.56
N LYS A 204 -4.09 15.80 -19.86
CA LYS A 204 -4.22 14.65 -20.75
C LYS A 204 -4.75 13.43 -19.99
N THR A 205 -6.04 13.43 -19.68
CA THR A 205 -6.65 12.43 -18.76
C THR A 205 -6.45 11.00 -19.23
N ASP A 206 -6.66 10.71 -20.52
CA ASP A 206 -6.51 9.34 -21.03
C ASP A 206 -5.06 8.87 -20.97
N ASP A 207 -4.11 9.75 -21.29
CA ASP A 207 -2.67 9.45 -21.19
C ASP A 207 -2.25 9.22 -19.74
N ALA A 208 -2.71 10.07 -18.80
CA ALA A 208 -2.41 9.93 -17.38
C ALA A 208 -2.92 8.58 -16.82
N VAL A 209 -4.15 8.21 -17.17
CA VAL A 209 -4.76 6.93 -16.78
C VAL A 209 -3.99 5.75 -17.39
N ALA A 210 -3.65 5.81 -18.69
CA ALA A 210 -2.89 4.77 -19.36
C ALA A 210 -1.49 4.59 -18.74
N LEU A 211 -0.79 5.70 -18.45
CA LEU A 211 0.53 5.68 -17.79
C LEU A 211 0.46 5.09 -16.37
N LEU A 212 -0.56 5.46 -15.58
CA LEU A 212 -0.76 4.91 -14.25
C LEU A 212 -1.02 3.39 -14.31
N GLN A 213 -1.89 2.95 -15.20
CA GLN A 213 -2.19 1.53 -15.42
C GLN A 213 -0.97 0.75 -15.89
N GLN A 214 -0.16 1.32 -16.77
CA GLN A 214 1.09 0.72 -17.25
C GLN A 214 2.13 0.61 -16.13
N HIS A 215 2.25 1.63 -15.28
CA HIS A 215 3.12 1.64 -14.11
C HIS A 215 2.80 0.46 -13.17
N TYR A 216 1.52 0.19 -12.90
CA TYR A 216 1.10 -0.95 -12.09
C TYR A 216 1.37 -2.29 -12.78
N GLN A 217 1.11 -2.38 -14.08
CA GLN A 217 1.37 -3.60 -14.85
C GLN A 217 2.86 -3.94 -14.84
N ARG A 218 3.74 -2.99 -15.13
CA ARG A 218 5.20 -3.19 -15.09
C ARG A 218 5.70 -3.65 -13.72
N THR A 219 5.07 -3.14 -12.65
CA THR A 219 5.39 -3.59 -11.28
C THR A 219 5.00 -5.06 -11.10
N ALA A 220 3.80 -5.43 -11.54
CA ALA A 220 3.32 -6.80 -11.44
C ALA A 220 4.14 -7.78 -12.29
N ASP A 221 4.54 -7.37 -13.50
CA ASP A 221 5.36 -8.22 -14.40
C ASP A 221 6.71 -8.59 -13.76
N VAL A 222 7.35 -7.61 -13.11
CA VAL A 222 8.60 -7.87 -12.35
C VAL A 222 8.37 -8.84 -11.21
N ILE A 223 7.31 -8.64 -10.42
CA ILE A 223 6.98 -9.51 -9.29
C ILE A 223 6.62 -10.91 -9.80
N TYR A 224 5.87 -11.01 -10.90
CA TYR A 224 5.45 -12.27 -11.49
C TYR A 224 6.65 -13.12 -11.92
N SER A 225 7.61 -12.51 -12.62
CA SER A 225 8.86 -13.18 -13.03
C SER A 225 9.66 -13.71 -11.85
N ASP A 226 9.68 -12.98 -10.72
CA ASP A 226 10.36 -13.42 -9.50
C ASP A 226 9.64 -14.57 -8.80
N LEU A 227 8.30 -14.53 -8.74
CA LEU A 227 7.51 -15.61 -8.14
C LEU A 227 7.67 -16.93 -8.91
N GLU A 228 7.96 -16.89 -10.22
CA GLU A 228 8.30 -18.08 -10.99
C GLU A 228 9.55 -18.78 -10.47
N THR A 229 10.54 -18.01 -10.06
CA THR A 229 11.82 -18.57 -9.58
C THR A 229 11.80 -19.01 -8.11
N VAL A 230 10.77 -18.65 -7.35
CA VAL A 230 10.67 -18.93 -5.89
C VAL A 230 9.66 -20.04 -5.59
N LEU A 231 8.66 -20.26 -6.46
CA LEU A 231 7.59 -21.24 -6.27
C LEU A 231 7.84 -22.56 -7.03
N ASP A 232 8.83 -22.60 -7.94
CA ASP A 232 9.40 -23.80 -8.57
C ASP A 232 10.55 -24.34 -7.71
#